data_56ff9fa3ffc32f43248767af9485e8e9
#
_entry.id   56ff9fa3ffc32f43248767af9485e8e9
#
_cell.length_a   1.000
_cell.length_b   1.000
_cell.length_c   1.000
_cell.angle_alpha   90.00
_cell.angle_beta   90.00
_cell.angle_gamma   90.00
#
_symmetry.space_group_name_H-M   'P 1'
#
loop_
_entity.id
_entity.type
_entity.pdbx_description
1 polymer ?
#
loop_
_entity_poly.entity_id
_entity_poly.type
_entity_poly.pdbx_seq_one_letter_code
_entity_poly.pdbx_strand_id
1 'polypeptide(L)'
;MKEERGLPFPGFTEEERKRIKYVISDVDDTITRNGRLLPQVLAALYSVKISGRSIILVTGGSVGWADCYIRQWPVDAVVAESGAVLLCHDRDGGITNIINPSIDKDSVLKKRLELMGYTSPYPFSSDQTARVFDIAYDKAKMTPSEINVLKNILTASGASYAESSIHINAWFGSYDEKSALKYFMVNALDITEDDLLDKSIYLGDSFNDQPLFEYIPMSIGMHTVEERREEYTVLPKYITEGTSGEGWIETATSLTEKDSEEGSEK
;
A
#
# COMPACT_ATOMS: atom_id res chain seq x y z
N MET A 1 8.40 -20.68 -18.22
CA MET A 1 7.09 -20.22 -18.69
C MET A 1 6.79 -18.95 -17.93
N LYS A 2 6.31 -17.87 -18.57
CA LYS A 2 5.80 -16.72 -17.81
C LYS A 2 4.56 -17.19 -17.06
N GLU A 3 4.52 -16.95 -15.77
CA GLU A 3 3.34 -17.26 -14.96
C GLU A 3 2.15 -16.44 -15.48
N GLU A 4 1.00 -17.08 -15.65
CA GLU A 4 -0.21 -16.40 -16.13
C GLU A 4 -0.71 -15.46 -15.05
N ARG A 5 -1.06 -14.23 -15.42
CA ARG A 5 -1.45 -13.16 -14.51
C ARG A 5 -2.79 -12.55 -14.91
N GLY A 6 -3.43 -11.86 -13.99
CA GLY A 6 -4.74 -11.27 -14.19
C GLY A 6 -5.86 -12.32 -14.29
N LEU A 7 -5.69 -13.45 -13.60
CA LEU A 7 -6.73 -14.47 -13.51
C LEU A 7 -7.82 -14.04 -12.51
N PRO A 8 -9.08 -14.48 -12.69
CA PRO A 8 -10.08 -14.31 -11.64
C PRO A 8 -9.59 -14.93 -10.33
N PHE A 9 -9.86 -14.28 -9.19
CA PHE A 9 -9.46 -14.80 -7.90
C PHE A 9 -10.27 -16.05 -7.53
N PRO A 10 -9.64 -17.24 -7.44
CA PRO A 10 -10.36 -18.49 -7.22
C PRO A 10 -10.61 -18.79 -5.73
N GLY A 11 -10.18 -17.87 -4.83
CA GLY A 11 -10.00 -18.18 -3.43
C GLY A 11 -8.66 -18.89 -3.15
N PHE A 12 -8.32 -19.01 -1.86
CA PHE A 12 -7.11 -19.70 -1.44
C PHE A 12 -7.35 -21.18 -1.19
N THR A 13 -6.41 -22.00 -1.62
CA THR A 13 -6.34 -23.41 -1.22
C THR A 13 -5.98 -23.51 0.27
N GLU A 14 -6.26 -24.66 0.89
CA GLU A 14 -5.88 -24.92 2.29
C GLU A 14 -4.37 -24.77 2.51
N GLU A 15 -3.55 -25.24 1.55
CA GLU A 15 -2.09 -25.09 1.62
C GLU A 15 -1.66 -23.64 1.61
N GLU A 16 -2.22 -22.81 0.72
CA GLU A 16 -1.96 -21.37 0.65
C GLU A 16 -2.40 -20.67 1.93
N ARG A 17 -3.60 -21.00 2.47
CA ARG A 17 -4.07 -20.44 3.76
C ARG A 17 -3.11 -20.74 4.90
N LYS A 18 -2.58 -21.98 4.99
CA LYS A 18 -1.60 -22.35 6.03
C LYS A 18 -0.23 -21.67 5.85
N ARG A 19 0.18 -21.43 4.62
CA ARG A 19 1.44 -20.80 4.26
C ARG A 19 1.46 -19.30 4.48
N ILE A 20 0.39 -18.61 4.08
CA ILE A 20 0.30 -17.14 4.13
C ILE A 20 0.30 -16.65 5.59
N LYS A 21 1.28 -15.79 5.91
CA LYS A 21 1.45 -15.17 7.23
C LYS A 21 1.32 -13.65 7.19
N TYR A 22 1.64 -13.04 6.05
CA TYR A 22 1.68 -11.59 5.91
C TYR A 22 0.70 -11.15 4.84
N VAL A 23 -0.22 -10.25 5.23
CA VAL A 23 -1.14 -9.57 4.32
C VAL A 23 -0.63 -8.15 4.16
N ILE A 24 -0.09 -7.86 3.00
CA ILE A 24 0.43 -6.54 2.65
C ILE A 24 -0.60 -5.87 1.75
N SER A 25 -0.99 -4.65 2.05
CA SER A 25 -2.07 -3.98 1.33
C SER A 25 -1.79 -2.50 1.13
N ASP A 26 -2.10 -2.01 -0.07
CA ASP A 26 -2.40 -0.61 -0.26
C ASP A 26 -3.66 -0.22 0.52
N VAL A 27 -3.92 1.07 0.68
CA VAL A 27 -5.01 1.60 1.51
C VAL A 27 -6.10 2.25 0.68
N ASP A 28 -5.77 3.27 -0.12
CA ASP A 28 -6.75 4.09 -0.81
C ASP A 28 -7.35 3.33 -2.00
N ASP A 29 -8.67 3.20 -2.02
CA ASP A 29 -9.42 2.43 -3.01
C ASP A 29 -9.07 0.92 -3.08
N THR A 30 -8.25 0.43 -2.13
CA THR A 30 -8.01 -1.00 -1.85
C THR A 30 -8.74 -1.43 -0.56
N ILE A 31 -8.40 -0.86 0.59
CA ILE A 31 -9.10 -1.05 1.88
C ILE A 31 -10.25 -0.05 2.01
N THR A 32 -9.97 1.21 1.73
CA THR A 32 -10.98 2.27 1.78
C THR A 32 -11.73 2.39 0.46
N ARG A 33 -12.88 3.01 0.51
CA ARG A 33 -13.63 3.40 -0.69
C ARG A 33 -13.93 4.89 -0.60
N ASN A 34 -13.42 5.67 -1.56
CA ASN A 34 -13.52 7.13 -1.52
C ASN A 34 -13.02 7.71 -0.18
N GLY A 35 -11.89 7.22 0.30
CA GLY A 35 -11.26 7.63 1.56
C GLY A 35 -12.00 7.21 2.84
N ARG A 36 -12.95 6.27 2.76
CA ARG A 36 -13.74 5.82 3.92
C ARG A 36 -13.57 4.33 4.17
N LEU A 37 -13.25 3.97 5.40
CA LEU A 37 -13.28 2.59 5.87
C LEU A 37 -14.73 2.18 6.17
N LEU A 38 -15.21 1.13 5.51
CA LEU A 38 -16.53 0.57 5.78
C LEU A 38 -16.48 -0.40 6.98
N PRO A 39 -17.53 -0.50 7.80
CA PRO A 39 -17.54 -1.39 8.96
C PRO A 39 -17.26 -2.85 8.63
N GLN A 40 -17.71 -3.33 7.48
CA GLN A 40 -17.48 -4.71 7.03
C GLN A 40 -16.00 -4.96 6.72
N VAL A 41 -15.30 -3.98 6.15
CA VAL A 41 -13.86 -4.07 5.88
C VAL A 41 -13.08 -4.08 7.18
N LEU A 42 -13.46 -3.25 8.16
CA LEU A 42 -12.85 -3.27 9.49
C LEU A 42 -13.03 -4.64 10.16
N ALA A 43 -14.22 -5.24 10.06
CA ALA A 43 -14.47 -6.58 10.58
C ALA A 43 -13.61 -7.64 9.88
N ALA A 44 -13.41 -7.52 8.56
CA ALA A 44 -12.55 -8.41 7.79
C ALA A 44 -11.06 -8.27 8.18
N LEU A 45 -10.57 -7.03 8.42
CA LEU A 45 -9.23 -6.78 8.98
C LEU A 45 -9.05 -7.52 10.32
N TYR A 46 -10.03 -7.40 11.23
CA TYR A 46 -9.99 -8.13 12.50
C TYR A 46 -10.01 -9.65 12.31
N SER A 47 -10.78 -10.18 11.35
CA SER A 47 -10.81 -11.61 11.07
C SER A 47 -9.45 -12.13 10.63
N VAL A 48 -8.76 -11.42 9.75
CA VAL A 48 -7.39 -11.74 9.32
C VAL A 48 -6.44 -11.70 10.52
N LYS A 49 -6.53 -10.66 11.35
CA LYS A 49 -5.66 -10.53 12.53
C LYS A 49 -5.88 -11.66 13.55
N ILE A 50 -7.13 -11.99 13.85
CA ILE A 50 -7.51 -13.08 14.78
C ILE A 50 -7.05 -14.44 14.25
N SER A 51 -6.96 -14.61 12.93
CA SER A 51 -6.41 -15.83 12.32
C SER A 51 -4.89 -16.01 12.48
N GLY A 52 -4.22 -15.07 13.18
CA GLY A 52 -2.78 -15.12 13.49
C GLY A 52 -1.88 -14.55 12.41
N ARG A 53 -2.43 -13.81 11.44
CA ARG A 53 -1.67 -13.17 10.37
C ARG A 53 -1.30 -11.73 10.72
N SER A 54 -0.19 -11.27 10.17
CA SER A 54 0.21 -9.86 10.27
C SER A 54 -0.33 -9.07 9.09
N ILE A 55 -0.80 -7.86 9.36
CA ILE A 55 -1.27 -6.92 8.34
C ILE A 55 -0.30 -5.75 8.27
N ILE A 56 0.28 -5.52 7.10
CA ILE A 56 1.21 -4.44 6.81
C ILE A 56 0.59 -3.55 5.74
N LEU A 57 0.45 -2.27 6.01
CA LEU A 57 -0.05 -1.32 5.03
C LEU A 57 1.11 -0.64 4.29
N VAL A 58 0.90 -0.35 3.01
CA VAL A 58 1.82 0.43 2.17
C VAL A 58 0.99 1.52 1.51
N THR A 59 1.34 2.78 1.70
CA THR A 59 0.50 3.88 1.23
C THR A 59 1.30 5.14 0.89
N GLY A 60 0.87 5.85 -0.15
CA GLY A 60 1.26 7.24 -0.40
C GLY A 60 0.62 8.25 0.57
N GLY A 61 -0.20 7.80 1.53
CA GLY A 61 -0.80 8.63 2.57
C GLY A 61 0.23 9.22 3.53
N SER A 62 -0.16 10.31 4.21
CA SER A 62 0.72 11.00 5.16
C SER A 62 1.08 10.16 6.39
N VAL A 63 2.18 10.51 7.05
CA VAL A 63 2.53 9.98 8.39
C VAL A 63 1.38 10.15 9.37
N GLY A 64 0.62 11.24 9.28
CA GLY A 64 -0.54 11.46 10.16
C GLY A 64 -1.66 10.44 9.94
N TRP A 65 -1.94 10.06 8.69
CA TRP A 65 -2.87 8.96 8.40
C TRP A 65 -2.31 7.62 8.88
N ALA A 66 -1.03 7.35 8.63
CA ALA A 66 -0.38 6.13 9.10
C ALA A 66 -0.43 5.99 10.64
N ASP A 67 -0.22 7.09 11.39
CA ASP A 67 -0.36 7.10 12.85
C ASP A 67 -1.81 6.82 13.30
N CYS A 68 -2.79 7.32 12.54
CA CYS A 68 -4.20 6.98 12.77
C CYS A 68 -4.49 5.49 12.52
N TYR A 69 -4.02 4.96 11.40
CA TYR A 69 -4.28 3.56 11.03
C TYR A 69 -3.69 2.60 12.05
N ILE A 70 -2.41 2.75 12.40
CA ILE A 70 -1.74 1.83 13.33
C ILE A 70 -2.34 1.86 14.74
N ARG A 71 -2.96 2.97 15.14
CA ARG A 71 -3.63 3.08 16.45
C ARG A 71 -5.04 2.54 16.47
N GLN A 72 -5.75 2.58 15.35
CA GLN A 72 -7.19 2.31 15.33
C GLN A 72 -7.56 1.02 14.59
N TRP A 73 -6.74 0.61 13.63
CA TRP A 73 -6.98 -0.61 12.87
C TRP A 73 -6.12 -1.76 13.41
N PRO A 74 -6.53 -3.01 13.20
CA PRO A 74 -5.76 -4.17 13.66
C PRO A 74 -4.56 -4.47 12.74
N VAL A 75 -3.70 -3.48 12.52
CA VAL A 75 -2.52 -3.57 11.64
C VAL A 75 -1.23 -3.54 12.46
N ASP A 76 -0.19 -4.19 11.97
CA ASP A 76 1.09 -4.35 12.66
C ASP A 76 2.10 -3.28 12.29
N ALA A 77 2.03 -2.82 11.03
CA ALA A 77 2.94 -1.83 10.52
C ALA A 77 2.31 -1.04 9.35
N VAL A 78 2.80 0.17 9.12
CA VAL A 78 2.40 1.04 8.01
C VAL A 78 3.63 1.68 7.38
N VAL A 79 3.89 1.40 6.11
CA VAL A 79 4.85 2.11 5.28
C VAL A 79 4.15 3.30 4.65
N ALA A 80 4.56 4.51 4.98
CA ALA A 80 3.90 5.75 4.60
C ALA A 80 4.76 6.66 3.73
N GLU A 81 4.10 7.65 3.12
CA GLU A 81 4.71 8.66 2.24
C GLU A 81 5.59 8.01 1.17
N SER A 82 4.98 7.07 0.41
CA SER A 82 5.62 6.33 -0.70
C SER A 82 6.92 5.60 -0.32
N GLY A 83 7.04 5.22 0.96
CA GLY A 83 8.22 4.50 1.46
C GLY A 83 9.19 5.32 2.29
N ALA A 84 8.84 6.55 2.65
CA ALA A 84 9.72 7.40 3.46
C ALA A 84 9.87 6.93 4.90
N VAL A 85 8.83 6.35 5.48
CA VAL A 85 8.81 5.99 6.90
C VAL A 85 7.98 4.74 7.16
N LEU A 86 8.45 3.89 8.07
CA LEU A 86 7.70 2.79 8.66
C LEU A 86 7.23 3.21 10.06
N LEU A 87 5.94 3.03 10.31
CA LEU A 87 5.38 3.01 11.66
C LEU A 87 5.11 1.55 12.04
N CYS A 88 5.58 1.10 13.19
CA CYS A 88 5.31 -0.25 13.68
C CYS A 88 5.21 -0.28 15.20
N HIS A 89 4.59 -1.32 15.75
CA HIS A 89 4.58 -1.54 17.19
C HIS A 89 5.96 -1.96 17.67
N ASP A 90 6.43 -1.36 18.78
CA ASP A 90 7.63 -1.78 19.48
C ASP A 90 7.33 -2.93 20.49
N ARG A 91 8.38 -3.44 21.11
CA ARG A 91 8.26 -4.56 22.06
C ARG A 91 7.47 -4.22 23.33
N ASP A 92 7.36 -2.95 23.65
CA ASP A 92 6.67 -2.44 24.83
C ASP A 92 5.22 -2.04 24.54
N GLY A 93 4.77 -2.25 23.30
CA GLY A 93 3.42 -1.90 22.82
C GLY A 93 3.26 -0.42 22.44
N GLY A 94 4.35 0.34 22.37
CA GLY A 94 4.41 1.68 21.81
C GLY A 94 4.42 1.65 20.28
N ILE A 95 4.45 2.83 19.67
CA ILE A 95 4.60 3.00 18.22
C ILE A 95 5.94 3.68 17.95
N THR A 96 6.72 3.04 17.11
CA THR A 96 8.02 3.53 16.66
C THR A 96 7.96 3.97 15.20
N ASN A 97 8.67 5.06 14.87
CA ASN A 97 8.81 5.58 13.52
C ASN A 97 10.25 5.35 13.05
N ILE A 98 10.42 4.59 11.98
CA ILE A 98 11.72 4.28 11.38
C ILE A 98 11.78 4.97 10.02
N ILE A 99 12.68 5.96 9.90
CA ILE A 99 12.88 6.68 8.64
C ILE A 99 13.69 5.80 7.69
N ASN A 100 13.33 5.82 6.41
CA ASN A 100 14.08 5.13 5.37
C ASN A 100 15.54 5.63 5.37
N PRO A 101 16.53 4.73 5.45
CA PRO A 101 17.93 5.11 5.60
C PRO A 101 18.52 5.82 4.38
N SER A 102 17.86 5.76 3.23
CA SER A 102 18.26 6.52 2.04
C SER A 102 17.93 8.01 2.15
N ILE A 103 17.21 8.43 3.20
CA ILE A 103 16.79 9.80 3.42
C ILE A 103 17.83 10.55 4.26
N ASP A 104 18.54 11.50 3.64
CA ASP A 104 19.19 12.58 4.36
C ASP A 104 18.12 13.58 4.77
N LYS A 105 17.70 13.49 6.03
CA LYS A 105 16.56 14.24 6.59
C LYS A 105 16.68 15.74 6.37
N ASP A 106 17.83 16.33 6.66
CA ASP A 106 18.01 17.78 6.58
C ASP A 106 17.96 18.27 5.13
N SER A 107 18.62 17.53 4.23
CA SER A 107 18.61 17.81 2.80
C SER A 107 17.21 17.67 2.21
N VAL A 108 16.49 16.58 2.53
CA VAL A 108 15.14 16.33 2.02
C VAL A 108 14.16 17.37 2.51
N LEU A 109 14.16 17.71 3.79
CA LEU A 109 13.27 18.75 4.34
C LEU A 109 13.52 20.12 3.73
N LYS A 110 14.78 20.48 3.49
CA LYS A 110 15.12 21.73 2.82
C LYS A 110 14.57 21.77 1.40
N LYS A 111 14.88 20.74 0.57
CA LYS A 111 14.39 20.64 -0.82
C LYS A 111 12.87 20.63 -0.89
N ARG A 112 12.20 19.92 0.04
CA ARG A 112 10.75 19.89 0.16
C ARG A 112 10.17 21.29 0.38
N LEU A 113 10.71 22.07 1.32
CA LEU A 113 10.26 23.44 1.59
C LEU A 113 10.49 24.36 0.39
N GLU A 114 11.63 24.26 -0.29
CA GLU A 114 11.93 25.01 -1.50
C GLU A 114 10.91 24.67 -2.61
N LEU A 115 10.65 23.37 -2.85
CA LEU A 115 9.68 22.93 -3.84
C LEU A 115 8.27 23.42 -3.52
N MET A 116 7.83 23.32 -2.27
CA MET A 116 6.53 23.85 -1.84
C MET A 116 6.39 25.36 -2.10
N GLY A 117 7.47 26.12 -1.95
CA GLY A 117 7.50 27.55 -2.29
C GLY A 117 7.25 27.77 -3.78
N TYR A 118 7.93 27.03 -4.66
CA TYR A 118 7.76 27.13 -6.11
C TYR A 118 6.41 26.62 -6.61
N THR A 119 5.85 25.63 -5.92
CA THR A 119 4.58 24.99 -6.30
C THR A 119 3.38 25.49 -5.50
N SER A 120 3.55 26.58 -4.74
CA SER A 120 2.47 27.20 -3.94
C SER A 120 1.22 27.61 -4.72
N PRO A 121 1.25 27.88 -6.05
CA PRO A 121 0.04 28.10 -6.84
C PRO A 121 -0.81 26.84 -7.05
N TYR A 122 -0.23 25.64 -6.88
CA TYR A 122 -0.95 24.37 -7.04
C TYR A 122 -1.60 23.96 -5.72
N PRO A 123 -2.82 23.36 -5.79
CA PRO A 123 -3.54 22.96 -4.59
C PRO A 123 -2.86 21.76 -3.92
N PHE A 124 -2.39 21.94 -2.70
CA PHE A 124 -1.93 20.83 -1.88
C PHE A 124 -3.10 19.99 -1.36
N SER A 125 -2.82 18.73 -1.06
CA SER A 125 -3.77 17.84 -0.41
C SER A 125 -4.17 18.37 0.98
N SER A 126 -5.34 18.00 1.45
CA SER A 126 -5.87 18.46 2.75
C SER A 126 -5.05 17.96 3.93
N ASP A 127 -4.31 16.86 3.78
CA ASP A 127 -3.44 16.26 4.78
C ASP A 127 -1.97 16.74 4.70
N GLN A 128 -1.68 17.75 3.87
CA GLN A 128 -0.30 18.25 3.66
C GLN A 128 0.40 18.66 4.96
N THR A 129 -0.34 19.15 5.95
CA THR A 129 0.22 19.52 7.26
C THR A 129 0.66 18.33 8.10
N ALA A 130 0.16 17.14 7.79
CA ALA A 130 0.50 15.88 8.45
C ALA A 130 1.60 15.10 7.72
N ARG A 131 2.13 15.63 6.59
CA ARG A 131 3.21 15.05 5.80
C ARG A 131 4.56 15.58 6.24
N VAL A 132 5.54 14.70 6.31
CA VAL A 132 6.90 15.02 6.76
C VAL A 132 7.89 15.08 5.60
N PHE A 133 7.92 14.07 4.73
CA PHE A 133 8.96 13.90 3.70
C PHE A 133 8.48 14.18 2.29
N ASP A 134 7.22 13.97 1.99
CA ASP A 134 6.65 14.19 0.66
C ASP A 134 5.75 15.43 0.59
N ILE A 135 5.29 15.72 -0.62
CA ILE A 135 4.29 16.75 -0.92
C ILE A 135 3.19 16.08 -1.72
N ALA A 136 1.94 16.25 -1.33
CA ALA A 136 0.81 15.75 -2.11
C ALA A 136 -0.01 16.90 -2.69
N TYR A 137 -0.35 16.79 -3.96
CA TYR A 137 -1.16 17.75 -4.70
C TYR A 137 -2.53 17.14 -5.02
N ASP A 138 -3.59 17.89 -4.80
CA ASP A 138 -4.97 17.48 -5.03
C ASP A 138 -5.33 17.57 -6.53
N LYS A 139 -5.37 16.43 -7.21
CA LYS A 139 -5.69 16.37 -8.65
C LYS A 139 -7.09 16.86 -8.98
N ALA A 140 -8.05 16.64 -8.09
CA ALA A 140 -9.44 17.04 -8.35
C ALA A 140 -9.62 18.56 -8.51
N LYS A 141 -8.65 19.33 -8.01
CA LYS A 141 -8.63 20.80 -8.10
C LYS A 141 -7.78 21.33 -9.25
N MET A 142 -7.26 20.46 -10.12
CA MET A 142 -6.38 20.85 -11.23
C MET A 142 -6.93 20.38 -12.57
N THR A 143 -6.68 21.17 -13.59
CA THR A 143 -6.91 20.77 -14.99
C THR A 143 -5.80 19.83 -15.48
N PRO A 144 -6.04 19.02 -16.52
CA PRO A 144 -4.99 18.16 -17.12
C PRO A 144 -3.74 18.95 -17.56
N SER A 145 -3.91 20.20 -18.01
CA SER A 145 -2.79 21.08 -18.39
C SER A 145 -1.95 21.46 -17.18
N GLU A 146 -2.57 21.84 -16.07
CA GLU A 146 -1.88 22.18 -14.82
C GLU A 146 -1.15 20.97 -14.25
N ILE A 147 -1.75 19.78 -14.30
CA ILE A 147 -1.10 18.52 -13.91
C ILE A 147 0.19 18.28 -14.71
N ASN A 148 0.13 18.46 -16.04
CA ASN A 148 1.30 18.27 -16.90
C ASN A 148 2.40 19.30 -16.60
N VAL A 149 2.03 20.57 -16.38
CA VAL A 149 3.00 21.61 -15.98
C VAL A 149 3.62 21.28 -14.63
N LEU A 150 2.82 20.89 -13.64
CA LEU A 150 3.32 20.46 -12.33
C LEU A 150 4.32 19.31 -12.44
N LYS A 151 4.01 18.25 -13.20
CA LYS A 151 4.92 17.13 -13.43
C LYS A 151 6.26 17.56 -14.03
N ASN A 152 6.24 18.52 -14.96
CA ASN A 152 7.47 19.09 -15.52
C ASN A 152 8.29 19.85 -14.46
N ILE A 153 7.63 20.61 -13.58
CA ILE A 153 8.28 21.30 -12.47
C ILE A 153 8.91 20.28 -11.50
N LEU A 154 8.18 19.22 -11.13
CA LEU A 154 8.66 18.16 -10.26
C LEU A 154 9.92 17.49 -10.84
N THR A 155 9.85 17.09 -12.11
CA THR A 155 10.98 16.49 -12.84
C THR A 155 12.17 17.44 -12.88
N ALA A 156 11.97 18.72 -13.21
CA ALA A 156 13.03 19.71 -13.28
C ALA A 156 13.67 20.01 -11.92
N SER A 157 12.92 19.86 -10.83
CA SER A 157 13.44 20.00 -9.46
C SER A 157 14.23 18.79 -8.96
N GLY A 158 14.24 17.69 -9.71
CA GLY A 158 14.85 16.42 -9.31
C GLY A 158 14.03 15.66 -8.28
N ALA A 159 12.74 15.97 -8.13
CA ALA A 159 11.82 15.18 -7.31
C ALA A 159 11.34 13.95 -8.10
N SER A 160 11.23 12.82 -7.40
CA SER A 160 10.43 11.68 -7.83
C SER A 160 8.95 11.99 -7.59
N TYR A 161 8.06 11.38 -8.36
CA TYR A 161 6.63 11.49 -8.09
C TYR A 161 5.87 10.23 -8.51
N ALA A 162 4.74 10.00 -7.84
CA ALA A 162 3.75 9.01 -8.21
C ALA A 162 2.36 9.67 -8.35
N GLU A 163 1.53 9.12 -9.21
CA GLU A 163 0.19 9.63 -9.46
C GLU A 163 -0.85 8.56 -9.12
N SER A 164 -1.68 8.83 -8.12
CA SER A 164 -2.84 8.02 -7.78
C SER A 164 -4.13 8.55 -8.45
N SER A 165 -5.26 7.94 -8.12
CA SER A 165 -6.59 8.40 -8.53
C SER A 165 -6.89 9.84 -8.04
N ILE A 166 -6.40 10.21 -6.86
CA ILE A 166 -6.71 11.47 -6.16
C ILE A 166 -5.54 12.44 -6.06
N HIS A 167 -4.29 11.98 -5.97
CA HIS A 167 -3.14 12.82 -5.67
C HIS A 167 -1.98 12.64 -6.65
N ILE A 168 -1.11 13.64 -6.68
CA ILE A 168 0.27 13.50 -7.14
C ILE A 168 1.15 13.67 -5.92
N ASN A 169 1.84 12.60 -5.52
CA ASN A 169 2.79 12.62 -4.42
C ASN A 169 4.19 12.86 -4.99
N ALA A 170 4.95 13.80 -4.41
CA ALA A 170 6.29 14.13 -4.85
C ALA A 170 7.27 14.10 -3.68
N TRP A 171 8.44 13.50 -3.87
CA TRP A 171 9.46 13.34 -2.83
C TRP A 171 10.88 13.44 -3.38
N PHE A 172 11.83 13.62 -2.47
CA PHE A 172 13.26 13.59 -2.79
C PHE A 172 13.91 12.37 -2.16
N GLY A 173 14.62 11.61 -2.96
CA GLY A 173 15.30 10.38 -2.54
C GLY A 173 15.18 9.27 -3.58
N SER A 174 15.96 8.23 -3.40
CA SER A 174 16.00 7.06 -4.30
C SER A 174 15.20 5.87 -3.76
N TYR A 175 14.10 6.13 -3.09
CA TYR A 175 13.20 5.11 -2.56
C TYR A 175 11.85 5.15 -3.29
N ASP A 176 11.16 4.04 -3.21
CA ASP A 176 9.79 3.82 -3.62
C ASP A 176 9.14 2.80 -2.66
N GLU A 177 7.85 2.56 -2.81
CA GLU A 177 7.10 1.64 -1.95
C GLU A 177 7.67 0.22 -1.96
N LYS A 178 8.10 -0.30 -3.12
CA LYS A 178 8.68 -1.64 -3.24
C LYS A 178 10.02 -1.76 -2.52
N SER A 179 10.94 -0.85 -2.79
CA SER A 179 12.28 -0.85 -2.16
C SER A 179 12.20 -0.61 -0.66
N ALA A 180 11.29 0.27 -0.24
CA ALA A 180 11.03 0.55 1.17
C ALA A 180 10.40 -0.64 1.89
N LEU A 181 9.36 -1.25 1.32
CA LEU A 181 8.75 -2.45 1.88
C LEU A 181 9.80 -3.55 2.09
N LYS A 182 10.56 -3.88 1.05
CA LYS A 182 11.65 -4.86 1.15
C LYS A 182 12.63 -4.53 2.27
N TYR A 183 13.10 -3.28 2.31
CA TYR A 183 14.03 -2.85 3.36
C TYR A 183 13.45 -2.99 4.76
N PHE A 184 12.24 -2.48 4.98
CA PHE A 184 11.61 -2.49 6.30
C PHE A 184 11.23 -3.88 6.77
N MET A 185 10.73 -4.74 5.88
CA MET A 185 10.40 -6.13 6.23
C MET A 185 11.64 -6.86 6.73
N VAL A 186 12.77 -6.72 6.03
CA VAL A 186 14.00 -7.44 6.37
C VAL A 186 14.70 -6.83 7.58
N ASN A 187 14.82 -5.51 7.66
CA ASN A 187 15.72 -4.86 8.62
C ASN A 187 15.01 -4.33 9.88
N ALA A 188 13.71 -4.14 9.82
CA ALA A 188 12.94 -3.60 10.95
C ALA A 188 11.96 -4.62 11.55
N LEU A 189 11.41 -5.52 10.72
CA LEU A 189 10.42 -6.50 11.15
C LEU A 189 10.99 -7.93 11.22
N ASP A 190 12.29 -8.13 10.99
CA ASP A 190 13.00 -9.41 11.04
C ASP A 190 12.38 -10.49 10.13
N ILE A 191 11.79 -10.11 9.00
CA ILE A 191 11.18 -11.00 8.02
C ILE A 191 12.15 -11.19 6.86
N THR A 192 12.62 -12.41 6.63
CA THR A 192 13.54 -12.68 5.53
C THR A 192 12.90 -12.42 4.18
N GLU A 193 13.72 -12.12 3.14
CA GLU A 193 13.19 -11.91 1.79
C GLU A 193 12.49 -13.16 1.26
N ASP A 194 13.01 -14.34 1.56
CA ASP A 194 12.38 -15.62 1.18
C ASP A 194 10.99 -15.78 1.82
N ASP A 195 10.86 -15.45 3.11
CA ASP A 195 9.57 -15.47 3.81
C ASP A 195 8.62 -14.39 3.28
N LEU A 196 9.14 -13.22 2.93
CA LEU A 196 8.35 -12.15 2.30
C LEU A 196 7.76 -12.61 0.96
N LEU A 197 8.53 -13.29 0.13
CA LEU A 197 8.08 -13.75 -1.18
C LEU A 197 7.20 -14.99 -1.10
N ASP A 198 7.49 -15.92 -0.20
CA ASP A 198 6.77 -17.20 -0.07
C ASP A 198 5.49 -17.10 0.77
N LYS A 199 5.51 -16.29 1.85
CA LYS A 199 4.45 -16.27 2.87
C LYS A 199 3.60 -14.99 2.87
N SER A 200 3.76 -14.13 1.86
CA SER A 200 2.98 -12.89 1.75
C SER A 200 1.97 -12.94 0.61
N ILE A 201 0.90 -12.17 0.80
CA ILE A 201 0.05 -11.69 -0.29
C ILE A 201 0.14 -10.17 -0.34
N TYR A 202 0.02 -9.61 -1.55
CA TYR A 202 -0.09 -8.16 -1.76
C TYR A 202 -1.42 -7.82 -2.41
N LEU A 203 -2.12 -6.81 -1.88
CA LEU A 203 -3.37 -6.30 -2.41
C LEU A 203 -3.21 -4.84 -2.86
N GLY A 204 -3.72 -4.51 -4.04
CA GLY A 204 -3.70 -3.15 -4.60
C GLY A 204 -4.76 -2.95 -5.67
N ASP A 205 -4.97 -1.71 -6.12
CA ASP A 205 -6.03 -1.36 -7.06
C ASP A 205 -5.57 -0.52 -8.25
N SER A 206 -4.34 -0.02 -8.22
CA SER A 206 -3.88 1.05 -9.12
C SER A 206 -2.58 0.74 -9.85
N PHE A 207 -2.18 1.64 -10.78
CA PHE A 207 -0.91 1.53 -11.50
C PHE A 207 0.31 1.66 -10.59
N ASN A 208 0.18 2.33 -9.46
CA ASN A 208 1.25 2.47 -8.48
C ASN A 208 1.63 1.12 -7.86
N ASP A 209 0.70 0.16 -7.85
CA ASP A 209 0.88 -1.17 -7.30
C ASP A 209 1.66 -2.13 -8.21
N GLN A 210 1.84 -1.79 -9.50
CA GLN A 210 2.49 -2.68 -10.46
C GLN A 210 3.89 -3.16 -9.99
N PRO A 211 4.75 -2.32 -9.39
CA PRO A 211 6.04 -2.79 -8.88
C PRO A 211 5.90 -3.84 -7.76
N LEU A 212 4.85 -3.75 -6.95
CA LEU A 212 4.56 -4.72 -5.88
C LEU A 212 3.82 -5.94 -6.41
N PHE A 213 2.96 -5.80 -7.42
CA PHE A 213 2.40 -6.94 -8.15
C PHE A 213 3.48 -7.80 -8.81
N GLU A 214 4.53 -7.18 -9.34
CA GLU A 214 5.67 -7.89 -9.92
C GLU A 214 6.52 -8.58 -8.85
N TYR A 215 6.74 -7.89 -7.72
CA TYR A 215 7.66 -8.33 -6.69
C TYR A 215 7.09 -9.44 -5.79
N ILE A 216 5.83 -9.33 -5.37
CA ILE A 216 5.16 -10.34 -4.54
C ILE A 216 4.44 -11.34 -5.45
N PRO A 217 4.87 -12.62 -5.49
CA PRO A 217 4.29 -13.62 -6.41
C PRO A 217 2.78 -13.79 -6.22
N MET A 218 2.30 -13.82 -4.98
CA MET A 218 0.88 -13.92 -4.66
C MET A 218 0.29 -12.50 -4.55
N SER A 219 0.01 -11.88 -5.68
CA SER A 219 -0.57 -10.53 -5.76
C SER A 219 -2.02 -10.58 -6.23
N ILE A 220 -2.85 -9.72 -5.64
CA ILE A 220 -4.29 -9.66 -5.87
C ILE A 220 -4.66 -8.20 -6.19
N GLY A 221 -5.24 -7.98 -7.35
CA GLY A 221 -5.81 -6.70 -7.75
C GLY A 221 -7.29 -6.59 -7.40
N MET A 222 -7.74 -5.41 -7.00
CA MET A 222 -9.17 -5.13 -6.93
C MET A 222 -9.77 -5.10 -8.34
N HIS A 223 -11.09 -5.26 -8.48
CA HIS A 223 -11.77 -5.29 -9.79
C HIS A 223 -11.48 -4.07 -10.68
N THR A 224 -11.16 -2.94 -10.10
CA THR A 224 -10.71 -1.73 -10.81
C THR A 224 -9.51 -1.98 -11.74
N VAL A 225 -8.67 -2.96 -11.43
CA VAL A 225 -7.57 -3.40 -12.31
C VAL A 225 -8.10 -4.06 -13.58
N GLU A 226 -9.19 -4.85 -13.48
CA GLU A 226 -9.83 -5.47 -14.65
C GLU A 226 -10.45 -4.44 -15.59
N GLU A 227 -11.11 -3.43 -15.04
CA GLU A 227 -11.74 -2.36 -15.82
C GLU A 227 -10.74 -1.59 -16.71
N ARG A 228 -9.45 -1.59 -16.32
CA ARG A 228 -8.36 -0.89 -17.00
C ARG A 228 -7.22 -1.81 -17.43
N ARG A 229 -7.49 -3.10 -17.56
CA ARG A 229 -6.51 -4.18 -17.82
C ARG A 229 -5.49 -3.83 -18.92
N GLU A 230 -5.96 -3.27 -20.02
CA GLU A 230 -5.13 -2.95 -21.19
C GLU A 230 -4.10 -1.83 -20.94
N GLU A 231 -4.27 -1.06 -19.86
CA GLU A 231 -3.35 0.01 -19.49
C GLU A 231 -2.20 -0.48 -18.58
N TYR A 232 -2.31 -1.70 -18.02
CA TYR A 232 -1.29 -2.27 -17.15
C TYR A 232 -0.20 -2.97 -17.96
N THR A 233 1.05 -2.73 -17.57
CA THR A 233 2.22 -3.47 -18.08
C THR A 233 2.49 -4.72 -17.23
N VAL A 234 2.13 -4.68 -15.96
CA VAL A 234 2.23 -5.79 -15.01
C VAL A 234 0.91 -5.96 -14.30
N LEU A 235 0.22 -7.06 -14.57
CA LEU A 235 -1.00 -7.43 -13.86
C LEU A 235 -0.67 -8.16 -12.56
N PRO A 236 -1.54 -8.08 -11.52
CA PRO A 236 -1.48 -8.97 -10.37
C PRO A 236 -1.69 -10.43 -10.81
N LYS A 237 -1.38 -11.38 -9.93
CA LYS A 237 -1.65 -12.80 -10.21
C LYS A 237 -3.15 -13.04 -10.36
N TYR A 238 -3.93 -12.52 -9.43
CA TYR A 238 -5.39 -12.66 -9.40
C TYR A 238 -6.08 -11.30 -9.34
N ILE A 239 -7.34 -11.26 -9.76
CA ILE A 239 -8.21 -10.08 -9.69
C ILE A 239 -9.53 -10.51 -9.03
N THR A 240 -9.98 -9.75 -8.01
CA THR A 240 -11.22 -9.98 -7.28
C THR A 240 -12.45 -9.59 -8.11
N GLU A 241 -13.62 -10.11 -7.73
CA GLU A 241 -14.91 -9.65 -8.29
C GLU A 241 -15.33 -8.29 -7.68
N GLY A 242 -14.95 -8.04 -6.43
CA GLY A 242 -15.25 -6.79 -5.72
C GLY A 242 -14.25 -5.69 -6.02
N THR A 243 -14.72 -4.45 -6.02
CA THR A 243 -13.89 -3.23 -6.04
C THR A 243 -13.53 -2.79 -4.63
N SER A 244 -12.36 -2.15 -4.44
CA SER A 244 -11.97 -1.55 -3.16
C SER A 244 -12.15 -2.52 -1.97
N GLY A 245 -12.73 -2.04 -0.87
CA GLY A 245 -12.96 -2.85 0.32
C GLY A 245 -13.81 -4.11 0.11
N GLU A 246 -14.63 -4.19 -0.94
CA GLU A 246 -15.40 -5.40 -1.26
C GLU A 246 -14.46 -6.53 -1.73
N GLY A 247 -13.50 -6.23 -2.61
CA GLY A 247 -12.45 -7.17 -3.02
C GLY A 247 -11.53 -7.55 -1.86
N TRP A 248 -11.28 -6.61 -0.95
CA TRP A 248 -10.53 -6.90 0.27
C TRP A 248 -11.28 -7.90 1.18
N ILE A 249 -12.62 -7.72 1.36
CA ILE A 249 -13.47 -8.66 2.11
C ILE A 249 -13.47 -10.04 1.45
N GLU A 250 -13.59 -10.11 0.12
CA GLU A 250 -13.53 -11.36 -0.64
C GLU A 250 -12.23 -12.11 -0.35
N THR A 251 -11.08 -11.43 -0.43
CA THR A 251 -9.77 -11.98 -0.12
C THR A 251 -9.66 -12.44 1.33
N ALA A 252 -10.09 -11.60 2.28
CA ALA A 252 -10.04 -11.91 3.71
C ALA A 252 -10.94 -13.11 4.07
N THR A 253 -12.12 -13.18 3.48
CA THR A 253 -13.06 -14.30 3.69
C THR A 253 -12.43 -15.62 3.27
N SER A 254 -11.89 -15.68 2.04
CA SER A 254 -11.21 -16.88 1.55
C SER A 254 -9.97 -17.23 2.39
N LEU A 255 -9.22 -16.22 2.87
CA LEU A 255 -8.02 -16.45 3.66
C LEU A 255 -8.32 -16.99 5.06
N THR A 256 -9.48 -16.64 5.64
CA THR A 256 -9.88 -17.00 7.01
C THR A 256 -10.93 -18.10 7.06
N GLU A 257 -11.30 -18.66 5.91
CA GLU A 257 -12.19 -19.81 5.82
C GLU A 257 -11.63 -20.97 6.65
N LYS A 258 -12.52 -21.58 7.46
CA LYS A 258 -12.14 -22.79 8.22
C LYS A 258 -12.15 -23.96 7.29
N ASP A 259 -11.08 -24.76 7.35
CA ASP A 259 -11.06 -26.05 6.68
C ASP A 259 -12.25 -26.86 7.20
N SER A 260 -13.07 -27.42 6.31
CA SER A 260 -14.11 -28.34 6.72
C SER A 260 -13.45 -29.50 7.47
N GLU A 261 -13.77 -29.67 8.75
CA GLU A 261 -13.40 -30.87 9.48
C GLU A 261 -13.89 -32.05 8.65
N GLU A 262 -12.95 -32.82 8.09
CA GLU A 262 -13.29 -34.12 7.49
C GLU A 262 -14.09 -34.89 8.52
N GLY A 263 -15.32 -35.21 8.16
CA GLY A 263 -16.29 -35.83 9.01
C GLY A 263 -15.70 -36.99 9.83
N SER A 264 -15.65 -36.80 11.13
CA SER A 264 -15.60 -37.93 12.06
C SER A 264 -16.95 -38.63 12.03
N GLU A 265 -17.19 -39.38 10.97
CA GLU A 265 -18.10 -40.53 11.08
C GLU A 265 -17.41 -41.58 11.93
N LYS A 266 -17.90 -41.71 13.15
CA LYS A 266 -17.85 -42.98 13.91
C LYS A 266 -19.19 -43.21 14.57
#